data_9f592c7a8a2c2632a28993076371a639
#
_entry.id   9f592c7a8a2c2632a28993076371a639
#
_cell.length_a   1.000
_cell.length_b   1.000
_cell.length_c   1.000
_cell.angle_alpha   90.00
_cell.angle_beta   90.00
_cell.angle_gamma   90.00
#
_symmetry.space_group_name_H-M   'P 1'
#
loop_
_entity.id
_entity.type
_entity.pdbx_description
1 polymer ?
#
loop_
_entity_poly.entity_id
_entity_poly.type
_entity_poly.pdbx_seq_one_letter_code
_entity_poly.pdbx_strand_id
1 'polypeptide(L)'
;LEESKKSSSESVEEASRPNKEPSEKEEKSQKDAPKVKEEKEKKKKEKPEKPEKPAKPKIAPVHIWRAVSILVPSVLVLLLSVYLLTPLSTIKNIEVKGNSNTQADDIKQASGIQDSDYTLALLLDKETYAERIKSNHWIESAKINYQFPTNFTIEVKEFDIVGYYVSGEEYYPILSSGAVESTPVNRLNL
;
A
#
# COMPACT_ATOMS: atom_id res chain seq x y z
N LEU A 1 -39.06 -31.27 -25.61
CA LEU A 1 -39.74 -32.09 -24.57
C LEU A 1 -38.96 -31.89 -23.30
N GLU A 2 -39.46 -31.05 -22.59
CA GLU A 2 -40.24 -31.12 -21.34
C GLU A 2 -39.33 -31.26 -20.16
N GLU A 3 -39.32 -30.24 -19.45
CA GLU A 3 -40.11 -29.89 -18.24
C GLU A 3 -39.50 -30.59 -17.02
N SER A 4 -39.34 -30.05 -15.94
CA SER A 4 -40.17 -29.12 -15.22
C SER A 4 -39.72 -29.11 -13.76
N LYS A 5 -39.83 -27.94 -13.19
CA LYS A 5 -40.39 -27.67 -11.86
C LYS A 5 -39.58 -28.06 -10.61
N LYS A 6 -39.33 -27.01 -9.89
CA LYS A 6 -40.13 -26.47 -8.75
C LYS A 6 -39.88 -27.24 -7.47
N SER A 7 -39.62 -26.72 -6.37
CA SER A 7 -40.25 -25.67 -5.56
C SER A 7 -39.48 -25.64 -4.22
N SER A 8 -39.17 -24.49 -3.73
CA SER A 8 -40.00 -23.80 -2.71
C SER A 8 -40.14 -24.55 -1.39
N SER A 9 -39.76 -24.00 -0.38
CA SER A 9 -40.46 -23.30 0.68
C SER A 9 -39.62 -23.32 1.95
N GLU A 10 -39.35 -22.17 2.49
CA GLU A 10 -40.23 -21.57 3.55
C GLU A 10 -40.26 -22.46 4.79
N SER A 11 -39.99 -22.04 5.91
CA SER A 11 -40.47 -20.91 6.73
C SER A 11 -39.74 -20.98 8.07
N VAL A 12 -39.34 -19.84 8.58
CA VAL A 12 -40.11 -19.06 9.56
C VAL A 12 -40.04 -19.55 10.99
N GLU A 13 -39.73 -18.59 11.77
CA GLU A 13 -40.21 -18.23 13.13
C GLU A 13 -39.38 -18.80 14.28
N GLU A 14 -39.18 -18.15 15.28
CA GLU A 14 -39.60 -16.89 15.88
C GLU A 14 -38.95 -16.77 17.25
N ALA A 15 -38.60 -15.56 17.54
CA ALA A 15 -38.83 -14.84 18.78
C ALA A 15 -38.48 -15.50 20.14
N SER A 16 -37.69 -14.82 20.94
CA SER A 16 -38.25 -14.11 22.08
C SER A 16 -37.18 -13.50 22.97
N ARG A 17 -37.16 -12.21 23.04
CA ARG A 17 -36.84 -11.45 24.26
C ARG A 17 -38.00 -11.61 25.25
N PRO A 18 -37.90 -11.35 26.54
CA PRO A 18 -37.62 -10.06 27.11
C PRO A 18 -36.82 -10.06 28.43
N ASN A 19 -36.08 -8.99 28.62
CA ASN A 19 -36.34 -7.85 29.51
C ASN A 19 -36.77 -8.14 30.95
N LYS A 20 -35.96 -7.67 31.88
CA LYS A 20 -36.43 -6.87 33.05
C LYS A 20 -35.25 -6.43 33.94
N GLU A 21 -34.95 -5.19 33.90
CA GLU A 21 -34.76 -4.33 35.07
C GLU A 21 -36.14 -4.06 35.70
N PRO A 22 -36.35 -3.40 36.81
CA PRO A 22 -35.44 -2.65 37.70
C PRO A 22 -35.86 -2.75 39.21
N SER A 23 -35.33 -1.82 39.95
CA SER A 23 -35.83 -1.17 41.19
C SER A 23 -35.01 -1.50 42.44
N GLU A 24 -34.36 -0.53 42.92
CA GLU A 24 -34.76 0.66 43.66
C GLU A 24 -35.21 0.42 45.13
N LYS A 25 -34.60 1.25 45.93
CA LYS A 25 -35.05 1.91 47.18
C LYS A 25 -34.55 1.32 48.48
N GLU A 26 -33.84 2.18 49.11
CA GLU A 26 -34.15 3.09 50.25
C GLU A 26 -34.24 2.36 51.59
N GLU A 27 -33.86 2.83 52.68
CA GLU A 27 -33.64 4.16 53.29
C GLU A 27 -33.21 3.95 54.77
N LYS A 28 -32.44 4.93 55.23
CA LYS A 28 -32.46 5.54 56.58
C LYS A 28 -32.31 4.65 57.85
N SER A 29 -31.46 4.97 58.74
CA SER A 29 -31.69 6.03 59.75
C SER A 29 -30.65 5.98 60.87
N GLN A 30 -30.02 7.10 61.07
CA GLN A 30 -29.73 7.79 62.33
C GLN A 30 -29.80 7.05 63.66
N LYS A 31 -28.78 7.17 64.51
CA LYS A 31 -28.72 8.03 65.70
C LYS A 31 -27.56 7.70 66.65
N ASP A 32 -26.85 8.72 66.92
CA ASP A 32 -26.50 9.32 68.23
C ASP A 32 -25.38 8.71 69.07
N ALA A 33 -24.47 9.61 69.33
CA ALA A 33 -23.38 9.64 70.28
C ALA A 33 -23.92 9.56 71.79
N PRO A 34 -23.13 9.59 72.85
CA PRO A 34 -21.80 10.21 73.02
C PRO A 34 -20.82 9.51 74.00
N LYS A 35 -19.59 10.09 73.94
CA LYS A 35 -18.61 10.24 75.06
C LYS A 35 -18.42 9.17 76.11
N VAL A 36 -17.15 8.72 76.28
CA VAL A 36 -16.39 8.89 77.51
C VAL A 36 -14.88 8.81 77.14
N LYS A 37 -14.18 9.75 77.69
CA LYS A 37 -12.72 9.84 77.77
C LYS A 37 -12.19 8.76 78.73
N GLU A 38 -11.13 8.10 78.27
CA GLU A 38 -10.12 7.69 79.28
C GLU A 38 -8.74 7.61 78.59
N GLU A 39 -7.91 8.39 79.15
CA GLU A 39 -6.49 8.55 78.99
C GLU A 39 -5.76 7.34 79.59
N LYS A 40 -4.91 6.68 78.79
CA LYS A 40 -3.78 5.90 79.36
C LYS A 40 -2.66 5.73 78.35
N GLU A 41 -1.64 6.49 78.61
CA GLU A 41 -0.20 6.16 78.55
C GLU A 41 0.37 5.23 77.45
N LYS A 42 1.22 5.83 76.73
CA LYS A 42 2.53 5.44 76.19
C LYS A 42 2.91 3.97 76.35
N LYS A 43 2.97 3.27 75.21
CA LYS A 43 4.07 2.37 74.89
C LYS A 43 4.40 2.47 73.37
N LYS A 44 5.51 3.16 73.15
CA LYS A 44 6.24 3.25 71.85
C LYS A 44 6.68 1.82 71.51
N LYS A 45 5.97 1.17 70.59
CA LYS A 45 6.48 0.01 69.88
C LYS A 45 7.06 0.49 68.59
N GLU A 46 8.37 0.45 68.52
CA GLU A 46 9.13 0.51 67.30
C GLU A 46 8.58 -0.49 66.27
N LYS A 47 8.05 0.03 65.17
CA LYS A 47 7.63 -0.75 64.02
C LYS A 47 8.88 -0.98 63.19
N PRO A 48 9.26 -2.23 62.86
CA PRO A 48 10.42 -2.46 62.03
C PRO A 48 10.19 -1.78 60.65
N GLU A 49 11.15 -0.96 60.26
CA GLU A 49 11.22 -0.35 58.94
C GLU A 49 11.18 -1.46 57.87
N LYS A 50 10.13 -1.44 57.07
CA LYS A 50 10.12 -2.20 55.82
C LYS A 50 11.20 -1.64 54.92
N PRO A 51 12.04 -2.50 54.33
CA PRO A 51 13.03 -2.01 53.35
C PRO A 51 12.30 -1.26 52.24
N GLU A 52 12.67 0.01 52.08
CA GLU A 52 12.21 0.85 50.96
C GLU A 52 12.57 0.18 49.67
N LYS A 53 11.56 -0.20 48.91
CA LYS A 53 11.76 -0.64 47.53
C LYS A 53 12.41 0.51 46.76
N PRO A 54 13.47 0.24 46.02
CA PRO A 54 14.13 1.31 45.25
C PRO A 54 13.11 2.03 44.37
N ALA A 55 12.99 3.33 44.57
CA ALA A 55 12.09 4.18 43.79
C ALA A 55 12.46 4.04 42.32
N LYS A 56 11.51 3.53 41.53
CA LYS A 56 11.68 3.48 40.08
C LYS A 56 11.98 4.90 39.57
N PRO A 57 13.02 5.08 38.75
CA PRO A 57 13.36 6.40 38.25
C PRO A 57 12.16 6.99 37.49
N LYS A 58 11.65 8.12 37.95
CA LYS A 58 10.61 8.88 37.27
C LYS A 58 11.27 9.57 36.07
N ILE A 59 11.13 8.94 34.90
CA ILE A 59 11.62 9.54 33.64
C ILE A 59 10.80 10.79 33.38
N ALA A 60 11.48 11.94 33.27
CA ALA A 60 10.80 13.20 33.00
C ALA A 60 10.05 13.12 31.65
N PRO A 61 8.80 13.62 31.56
CA PRO A 61 7.98 13.52 30.35
C PRO A 61 8.65 14.11 29.11
N VAL A 62 9.50 15.12 29.25
CA VAL A 62 10.27 15.72 28.15
C VAL A 62 11.21 14.72 27.47
N HIS A 63 11.82 13.80 28.24
CA HIS A 63 12.70 12.78 27.67
C HIS A 63 11.90 11.71 26.92
N ILE A 64 10.70 11.40 27.37
CA ILE A 64 9.80 10.47 26.68
C ILE A 64 9.39 11.04 25.31
N TRP A 65 9.00 12.31 25.26
CA TRP A 65 8.65 12.97 23.99
C TRP A 65 9.81 13.01 22.99
N ARG A 66 11.02 13.30 23.47
CA ARG A 66 12.23 13.25 22.62
C ARG A 66 12.53 11.84 22.13
N ALA A 67 12.42 10.85 23.01
CA ALA A 67 12.60 9.45 22.63
C ALA A 67 11.56 8.99 21.59
N VAL A 68 10.29 9.34 21.76
CA VAL A 68 9.20 9.05 20.83
C VAL A 68 9.43 9.72 19.48
N SER A 69 9.88 10.99 19.49
CA SER A 69 10.16 11.77 18.27
C SER A 69 11.27 11.16 17.41
N ILE A 70 12.19 10.42 17.99
CA ILE A 70 13.25 9.70 17.26
C ILE A 70 12.82 8.27 16.93
N LEU A 71 12.18 7.58 17.87
CA LEU A 71 11.81 6.17 17.73
C LEU A 71 10.74 5.96 16.66
N VAL A 72 9.72 6.82 16.61
CA VAL A 72 8.63 6.69 15.62
C VAL A 72 9.14 6.78 14.18
N PRO A 73 9.88 7.81 13.75
CA PRO A 73 10.41 7.85 12.40
C PRO A 73 11.41 6.72 12.12
N SER A 74 12.21 6.32 13.11
CA SER A 74 13.13 5.19 12.96
C SER A 74 12.40 3.87 12.68
N VAL A 75 11.32 3.59 13.41
CA VAL A 75 10.48 2.42 13.16
C VAL A 75 9.80 2.50 11.80
N LEU A 76 9.31 3.68 11.39
CA LEU A 76 8.72 3.87 10.07
C LEU A 76 9.72 3.60 8.94
N VAL A 77 10.94 4.11 9.07
CA VAL A 77 12.02 3.85 8.10
C VAL A 77 12.35 2.35 8.05
N LEU A 78 12.42 1.69 9.21
CA LEU A 78 12.66 0.25 9.27
C LEU A 78 11.54 -0.54 8.57
N LEU A 79 10.28 -0.22 8.86
CA LEU A 79 9.14 -0.88 8.22
C LEU A 79 9.10 -0.65 6.72
N LEU A 80 9.40 0.58 6.28
CA LEU A 80 9.51 0.92 4.86
C LEU A 80 10.65 0.13 4.20
N SER A 81 11.81 0.05 4.84
CA SER A 81 12.95 -0.72 4.33
C SER A 81 12.61 -2.22 4.20
N VAL A 82 11.95 -2.78 5.21
CA VAL A 82 11.48 -4.18 5.15
C VAL A 82 10.48 -4.35 4.02
N TYR A 83 9.51 -3.45 3.86
CA TYR A 83 8.54 -3.50 2.77
C TYR A 83 9.22 -3.50 1.40
N LEU A 84 10.18 -2.59 1.17
CA LEU A 84 10.88 -2.46 -0.11
C LEU A 84 11.75 -3.67 -0.46
N LEU A 85 12.20 -4.43 0.53
CA LEU A 85 13.02 -5.64 0.35
C LEU A 85 12.19 -6.94 0.29
N THR A 86 10.88 -6.86 0.53
CA THR A 86 10.01 -8.04 0.46
C THR A 86 9.42 -8.24 -0.94
N PRO A 87 9.00 -9.47 -1.30
CA PRO A 87 8.29 -9.74 -2.55
C PRO A 87 6.97 -8.96 -2.72
N LEU A 88 6.50 -8.30 -1.66
CA LEU A 88 5.33 -7.41 -1.73
C LEU A 88 5.61 -6.14 -2.55
N SER A 89 6.88 -5.78 -2.71
CA SER A 89 7.34 -4.63 -3.49
C SER A 89 7.74 -4.99 -4.92
N THR A 90 7.43 -6.19 -5.42
CA THR A 90 7.67 -6.54 -6.82
C THR A 90 6.64 -5.85 -7.72
N ILE A 91 7.04 -5.60 -8.97
CA ILE A 91 6.19 -5.01 -10.00
C ILE A 91 5.05 -5.98 -10.30
N LYS A 92 3.82 -5.49 -10.31
CA LYS A 92 2.63 -6.32 -10.57
C LYS A 92 1.94 -5.97 -11.87
N ASN A 93 2.01 -4.73 -12.28
CA ASN A 93 1.33 -4.28 -13.47
C ASN A 93 2.14 -3.21 -14.20
N ILE A 94 2.30 -3.40 -15.49
CA ILE A 94 2.96 -2.46 -16.40
C ILE A 94 1.97 -2.12 -17.51
N GLU A 95 1.51 -0.90 -17.51
CA GLU A 95 0.65 -0.36 -18.55
C GLU A 95 1.48 0.42 -19.55
N VAL A 96 1.26 0.20 -20.86
CA VAL A 96 1.92 0.95 -21.93
C VAL A 96 0.89 1.90 -22.56
N LYS A 97 1.29 3.14 -22.75
CA LYS A 97 0.47 4.19 -23.36
C LYS A 97 1.23 4.93 -24.45
N GLY A 98 0.48 5.40 -25.47
CA GLY A 98 1.03 6.20 -26.55
C GLY A 98 1.62 5.40 -27.70
N ASN A 99 1.55 4.08 -27.65
CA ASN A 99 1.90 3.20 -28.75
C ASN A 99 0.73 3.12 -29.75
N SER A 100 1.04 3.19 -31.02
CA SER A 100 0.09 3.07 -32.12
C SER A 100 0.51 2.00 -33.15
N ASN A 101 1.78 1.97 -33.49
CA ASN A 101 2.35 1.04 -34.45
C ASN A 101 3.11 -0.10 -33.80
N THR A 102 3.64 0.12 -32.59
CA THR A 102 4.39 -0.88 -31.83
C THR A 102 3.47 -1.59 -30.83
N GLN A 103 3.61 -2.91 -30.70
CA GLN A 103 2.84 -3.65 -29.72
C GLN A 103 3.32 -3.35 -28.30
N ALA A 104 2.38 -3.29 -27.35
CA ALA A 104 2.71 -3.03 -25.94
C ALA A 104 3.68 -4.07 -25.34
N ASP A 105 3.58 -5.31 -25.79
CA ASP A 105 4.45 -6.38 -25.32
C ASP A 105 5.88 -6.25 -25.84
N ASP A 106 6.07 -5.75 -27.08
CA ASP A 106 7.40 -5.47 -27.63
C ASP A 106 8.09 -4.34 -26.84
N ILE A 107 7.32 -3.32 -26.44
CA ILE A 107 7.82 -2.21 -25.62
C ILE A 107 8.22 -2.70 -24.22
N LYS A 108 7.40 -3.56 -23.59
CA LYS A 108 7.74 -4.18 -22.32
C LYS A 108 8.99 -5.03 -22.41
N GLN A 109 9.10 -5.84 -23.44
CA GLN A 109 10.28 -6.67 -23.69
C GLN A 109 11.52 -5.81 -23.93
N ALA A 110 11.42 -4.77 -24.76
CA ALA A 110 12.52 -3.84 -25.01
C ALA A 110 12.98 -3.13 -23.73
N SER A 111 12.06 -2.81 -22.81
CA SER A 111 12.41 -2.23 -21.52
C SER A 111 13.30 -3.14 -20.68
N GLY A 112 13.14 -4.47 -20.82
CA GLY A 112 13.80 -5.47 -19.97
C GLY A 112 13.26 -5.53 -18.57
N ILE A 113 12.11 -4.91 -18.29
CA ILE A 113 11.46 -4.96 -16.99
C ILE A 113 10.73 -6.31 -16.83
N GLN A 114 10.95 -6.98 -15.71
CA GLN A 114 10.30 -8.24 -15.37
C GLN A 114 9.34 -8.05 -14.19
N ASP A 115 8.29 -8.86 -14.14
CA ASP A 115 7.32 -8.86 -13.02
C ASP A 115 7.95 -9.25 -11.69
N SER A 116 9.15 -9.89 -11.73
CA SER A 116 9.94 -10.23 -10.55
C SER A 116 10.81 -9.08 -10.03
N ASP A 117 10.97 -8.01 -10.80
CA ASP A 117 11.82 -6.90 -10.44
C ASP A 117 11.24 -6.11 -9.26
N TYR A 118 12.13 -5.60 -8.42
CA TYR A 118 11.70 -4.76 -7.31
C TYR A 118 11.36 -3.34 -7.77
N THR A 119 10.25 -2.82 -7.28
CA THR A 119 9.79 -1.44 -7.54
C THR A 119 10.90 -0.42 -7.29
N LEU A 120 11.70 -0.61 -6.23
CA LEU A 120 12.79 0.29 -5.89
C LEU A 120 13.89 0.31 -6.97
N ALA A 121 14.24 -0.84 -7.53
CA ALA A 121 15.25 -0.93 -8.60
C ALA A 121 14.81 -0.14 -9.82
N LEU A 122 13.55 -0.33 -10.25
CA LEU A 122 12.99 0.41 -11.37
C LEU A 122 12.91 1.92 -11.11
N LEU A 123 12.57 2.34 -9.88
CA LEU A 123 12.53 3.76 -9.51
C LEU A 123 13.90 4.44 -9.58
N LEU A 124 14.95 3.73 -9.19
CA LEU A 124 16.32 4.26 -9.20
C LEU A 124 16.89 4.34 -10.62
N ASP A 125 16.58 3.36 -11.46
CA ASP A 125 17.18 3.21 -12.78
C ASP A 125 16.19 3.47 -13.93
N LYS A 126 15.08 4.17 -13.67
CA LYS A 126 14.01 4.40 -14.65
C LYS A 126 14.49 5.00 -15.99
N GLU A 127 15.52 5.85 -15.93
CA GLU A 127 16.13 6.42 -17.13
C GLU A 127 16.83 5.36 -17.99
N THR A 128 17.53 4.42 -17.35
CA THR A 128 18.17 3.30 -18.06
C THR A 128 17.13 2.44 -18.79
N TYR A 129 16.01 2.14 -18.14
CA TYR A 129 14.92 1.40 -18.75
C TYR A 129 14.26 2.19 -19.89
N ALA A 130 14.07 3.50 -19.73
CA ALA A 130 13.53 4.36 -20.76
C ALA A 130 14.48 4.42 -22.00
N GLU A 131 15.79 4.50 -21.80
CA GLU A 131 16.77 4.46 -22.89
C GLU A 131 16.75 3.10 -23.62
N ARG A 132 16.54 2.00 -22.92
CA ARG A 132 16.37 0.68 -23.58
C ARG A 132 15.14 0.66 -24.47
N ILE A 133 14.01 1.24 -24.04
CA ILE A 133 12.81 1.36 -24.85
C ILE A 133 13.11 2.19 -26.11
N LYS A 134 13.86 3.29 -26.00
CA LYS A 134 14.27 4.15 -27.11
C LYS A 134 15.23 3.50 -28.08
N SER A 135 15.84 2.36 -27.72
CA SER A 135 16.63 1.57 -28.68
C SER A 135 15.77 0.95 -29.78
N ASN A 136 14.45 0.86 -29.57
CA ASN A 136 13.51 0.53 -30.63
C ASN A 136 13.36 1.76 -31.56
N HIS A 137 13.68 1.58 -32.84
CA HIS A 137 13.72 2.66 -33.84
C HIS A 137 12.36 3.33 -34.11
N TRP A 138 11.26 2.73 -33.69
CA TRP A 138 9.94 3.33 -33.70
C TRP A 138 9.73 4.39 -32.61
N ILE A 139 10.50 4.34 -31.54
CA ILE A 139 10.25 5.14 -30.36
C ILE A 139 11.09 6.43 -30.35
N GLU A 140 10.42 7.56 -30.41
CA GLU A 140 11.04 8.88 -30.27
C GLU A 140 11.43 9.19 -28.83
N SER A 141 10.49 8.91 -27.91
CA SER A 141 10.72 9.13 -26.50
C SER A 141 9.96 8.12 -25.65
N ALA A 142 10.52 7.81 -24.48
CA ALA A 142 9.91 6.95 -23.49
C ALA A 142 10.04 7.57 -22.11
N LYS A 143 8.99 7.44 -21.30
CA LYS A 143 8.95 7.90 -19.91
C LYS A 143 8.29 6.86 -19.04
N ILE A 144 8.89 6.58 -17.88
CA ILE A 144 8.36 5.62 -16.93
C ILE A 144 7.81 6.37 -15.74
N ASN A 145 6.51 6.25 -15.51
CA ASN A 145 5.78 6.83 -14.39
C ASN A 145 5.42 5.76 -13.38
N TYR A 146 5.69 6.03 -12.12
CA TYR A 146 5.36 5.14 -11.02
C TYR A 146 3.97 5.46 -10.45
N GLN A 147 3.19 4.42 -10.21
CA GLN A 147 1.90 4.50 -9.52
C GLN A 147 1.94 3.56 -8.31
N PHE A 148 1.93 4.18 -7.14
CA PHE A 148 1.93 3.42 -5.88
C PHE A 148 0.78 2.39 -5.84
N PRO A 149 0.98 1.16 -5.32
CA PRO A 149 2.21 0.68 -4.66
C PRO A 149 3.24 -0.01 -5.57
N THR A 150 2.82 -0.65 -6.67
CA THR A 150 3.67 -1.54 -7.48
C THR A 150 3.33 -1.48 -8.98
N ASN A 151 2.63 -0.44 -9.40
CA ASN A 151 2.22 -0.28 -10.79
C ASN A 151 3.12 0.75 -11.49
N PHE A 152 3.34 0.52 -12.77
CA PHE A 152 4.09 1.43 -13.61
C PHE A 152 3.34 1.71 -14.91
N THR A 153 3.48 2.91 -15.41
CA THR A 153 2.99 3.29 -16.75
C THR A 153 4.19 3.71 -17.58
N ILE A 154 4.38 3.04 -18.70
CA ILE A 154 5.35 3.39 -19.72
C ILE A 154 4.61 4.24 -20.73
N GLU A 155 4.93 5.53 -20.78
CA GLU A 155 4.44 6.46 -21.80
C GLU A 155 5.46 6.55 -22.90
N VAL A 156 5.08 6.16 -24.09
CA VAL A 156 5.93 6.25 -25.29
C VAL A 156 5.35 7.26 -26.27
N LYS A 157 6.25 7.87 -27.02
CA LYS A 157 5.92 8.63 -28.21
C LYS A 157 6.63 7.98 -29.36
N GLU A 158 5.89 7.55 -30.36
CA GLU A 158 6.43 6.98 -31.57
C GLU A 158 6.79 8.07 -32.58
N PHE A 159 7.73 7.76 -33.48
CA PHE A 159 8.00 8.60 -34.62
C PHE A 159 6.83 8.55 -35.61
N ASP A 160 6.48 9.68 -36.20
CA ASP A 160 5.46 9.77 -37.21
C ASP A 160 5.94 9.14 -38.51
N ILE A 161 5.04 8.50 -39.25
CA ILE A 161 5.30 8.04 -40.62
C ILE A 161 5.20 9.25 -41.53
N VAL A 162 6.30 9.63 -42.18
CA VAL A 162 6.38 10.81 -43.09
C VAL A 162 6.26 10.43 -44.53
N GLY A 163 6.33 9.15 -44.86
CA GLY A 163 6.21 8.67 -46.23
C GLY A 163 6.46 7.16 -46.32
N TYR A 164 6.50 6.67 -47.52
CA TYR A 164 6.74 5.26 -47.82
C TYR A 164 7.80 5.10 -48.90
N TYR A 165 8.73 4.19 -48.68
CA TYR A 165 9.60 3.70 -49.75
C TYR A 165 8.92 2.52 -50.44
N VAL A 166 8.83 2.57 -51.77
CA VAL A 166 8.17 1.54 -52.58
C VAL A 166 9.22 0.64 -53.23
N SER A 167 9.12 -0.65 -52.99
CA SER A 167 9.96 -1.66 -53.63
C SER A 167 9.08 -2.76 -54.21
N GLY A 168 8.90 -2.73 -55.53
CA GLY A 168 7.93 -3.61 -56.18
C GLY A 168 6.49 -3.25 -55.79
N GLU A 169 5.81 -4.19 -55.18
CA GLU A 169 4.42 -4.03 -54.69
C GLU A 169 4.37 -3.76 -53.16
N GLU A 170 5.52 -3.66 -52.51
CA GLU A 170 5.64 -3.51 -51.08
C GLU A 170 5.92 -2.03 -50.70
N TYR A 171 5.33 -1.59 -49.58
CA TYR A 171 5.42 -0.25 -49.05
C TYR A 171 6.10 -0.28 -47.69
N TYR A 172 7.24 0.37 -47.57
CA TYR A 172 8.04 0.43 -46.37
C TYR A 172 7.91 1.80 -45.72
N PRO A 173 7.40 1.91 -44.48
CA PRO A 173 7.24 3.21 -43.82
C PRO A 173 8.59 3.92 -43.61
N ILE A 174 8.61 5.21 -43.87
CA ILE A 174 9.71 6.11 -43.56
C ILE A 174 9.29 6.91 -42.33
N LEU A 175 10.04 6.78 -41.26
CA LEU A 175 9.79 7.46 -40.01
C LEU A 175 10.36 8.89 -40.01
N SER A 176 9.80 9.78 -39.19
CA SER A 176 10.30 11.16 -39.04
C SER A 176 11.73 11.23 -38.52
N SER A 177 12.27 10.15 -37.96
CA SER A 177 13.69 9.98 -37.63
C SER A 177 14.58 9.80 -38.86
N GLY A 178 14.01 9.56 -40.03
CA GLY A 178 14.72 9.18 -41.25
C GLY A 178 14.97 7.68 -41.39
N ALA A 179 14.58 6.88 -40.44
CA ALA A 179 14.67 5.42 -40.52
C ALA A 179 13.60 4.87 -41.47
N VAL A 180 13.94 3.81 -42.21
CA VAL A 180 13.00 3.06 -43.04
C VAL A 180 12.70 1.75 -42.29
N GLU A 181 11.41 1.46 -42.13
CA GLU A 181 10.98 0.20 -41.48
C GLU A 181 11.26 -0.97 -42.44
N SER A 182 11.75 -2.06 -41.86
CA SER A 182 12.06 -3.28 -42.63
C SER A 182 10.83 -4.15 -42.91
N THR A 183 9.74 -3.93 -42.17
CA THR A 183 8.49 -4.66 -42.33
C THR A 183 7.55 -3.90 -43.27
N PRO A 184 7.21 -4.48 -44.42
CA PRO A 184 6.32 -3.80 -45.36
C PRO A 184 4.89 -3.76 -44.85
N VAL A 185 4.18 -2.70 -45.13
CA VAL A 185 2.75 -2.58 -44.85
C VAL A 185 1.95 -2.83 -46.14
N ASN A 186 0.75 -3.34 -45.96
CA ASN A 186 -0.13 -3.57 -47.10
C ASN A 186 -0.68 -2.22 -47.61
N ARG A 187 -0.77 -2.08 -48.92
CA ARG A 187 -1.35 -0.89 -49.57
C ARG A 187 -2.74 -0.51 -49.04
N LEU A 188 -3.52 -1.50 -48.56
CA LEU A 188 -4.85 -1.24 -48.03
C LEU A 188 -4.85 -0.54 -46.66
N ASN A 189 -3.69 -0.48 -45.98
CA ASN A 189 -3.50 0.13 -44.66
C ASN A 189 -2.75 1.48 -44.74
N LEU A 190 -2.64 2.08 -45.93
CA LEU A 190 -1.99 3.38 -46.15
C LEU A 190 -2.95 4.55 -45.89
#